data_84a0c61cb0ba333adfb381e4015f1db1
#
_entry.id   84a0c61cb0ba333adfb381e4015f1db1
#
_cell.length_a   1.000
_cell.length_b   1.000
_cell.length_c   1.000
_cell.angle_alpha   90.00
_cell.angle_beta   90.00
_cell.angle_gamma   90.00
#
_symmetry.space_group_name_H-M   'P 1'
#
loop_
_entity.id
_entity.type
_entity.pdbx_description
1 polymer ?
#
loop_
_entity_poly.entity_id
_entity_poly.type
_entity_poly.pdbx_seq_one_letter_code
_entity_poly.pdbx_strand_id
1 'polypeptide(L)'
;MKCLLCDINPAMREAWEKELERRPRLAALCSVVAGGITDLRVDAVVSPANSFGFMRGGVDGVYTRVFGEGVESRLQAIIRTLPAEELPVGEALIVPTGHTGIPWLISAPTMRRPSVLHDGDPVRRSA
;
A
#
# COMPACT_ATOMS: atom_id res chain seq x y z
N MET A 1 -8.87 -0.39 -15.69
CA MET A 1 -8.04 -0.08 -14.51
C MET A 1 -6.58 -0.02 -14.93
N LYS A 2 -5.86 0.92 -14.40
CA LYS A 2 -4.41 1.00 -14.62
C LYS A 2 -3.68 0.99 -13.28
N CYS A 3 -2.65 0.16 -13.15
CA CYS A 3 -1.84 0.04 -11.95
C CYS A 3 -0.46 0.68 -12.19
N LEU A 4 -0.04 1.57 -11.31
CA LEU A 4 1.29 2.17 -11.35
C LEU A 4 2.16 1.55 -10.26
N LEU A 5 3.29 0.96 -10.66
CA LEU A 5 4.30 0.46 -9.73
C LEU A 5 5.36 1.55 -9.60
N CYS A 6 5.41 2.20 -8.46
CA CYS A 6 6.22 3.40 -8.25
C CYS A 6 7.26 3.17 -7.18
N ASP A 7 8.52 3.47 -7.50
CA ASP A 7 9.61 3.45 -6.52
C ASP A 7 10.70 4.41 -6.94
N ILE A 8 11.39 4.98 -5.96
CA ILE A 8 12.58 5.79 -6.19
C ILE A 8 13.81 4.92 -6.48
N ASN A 9 13.79 3.65 -6.08
CA ASN A 9 14.91 2.72 -6.24
C ASN A 9 14.95 2.13 -7.65
N PRO A 10 16.01 2.41 -8.44
CA PRO A 10 16.11 1.86 -9.81
C PRO A 10 16.16 0.34 -9.85
N ALA A 11 16.76 -0.31 -8.85
CA ALA A 11 16.86 -1.76 -8.80
C ALA A 11 15.47 -2.42 -8.66
N MET A 12 14.60 -1.81 -7.87
CA MET A 12 13.22 -2.30 -7.71
C MET A 12 12.44 -2.14 -9.02
N ARG A 13 12.55 -0.98 -9.66
CA ARG A 13 11.88 -0.74 -10.94
C ARG A 13 12.34 -1.73 -12.01
N GLU A 14 13.64 -1.99 -12.08
CA GLU A 14 14.19 -2.96 -13.03
C GLU A 14 13.66 -4.38 -12.78
N ALA A 15 13.56 -4.78 -11.51
CA ALA A 15 13.01 -6.07 -11.14
C ALA A 15 11.54 -6.20 -11.58
N TRP A 16 10.74 -5.16 -11.38
CA TRP A 16 9.35 -5.14 -11.84
C TRP A 16 9.24 -5.22 -13.36
N GLU A 17 10.06 -4.48 -14.08
CA GLU A 17 10.07 -4.49 -15.55
C GLU A 17 10.41 -5.88 -16.11
N LYS A 18 11.40 -6.55 -15.53
CA LYS A 18 11.76 -7.91 -15.91
C LYS A 18 10.63 -8.90 -15.67
N GLU A 19 9.95 -8.76 -14.54
CA GLU A 19 8.82 -9.64 -14.22
C GLU A 19 7.63 -9.40 -15.14
N LEU A 20 7.36 -8.15 -15.50
CA LEU A 20 6.28 -7.80 -16.43
C LEU A 20 6.55 -8.32 -17.84
N GLU A 21 7.80 -8.38 -18.30
CA GLU A 21 8.15 -8.97 -19.60
C GLU A 21 7.69 -10.43 -19.70
N ARG A 22 7.65 -11.14 -18.58
CA ARG A 22 7.23 -12.53 -18.50
C ARG A 22 5.72 -12.69 -18.34
N ARG A 23 4.99 -11.60 -18.16
CA ARG A 23 3.54 -11.60 -17.85
C ARG A 23 2.81 -10.58 -18.72
N PRO A 24 2.60 -10.89 -20.03
CA PRO A 24 2.02 -9.92 -20.97
C PRO A 24 0.65 -9.39 -20.56
N ARG A 25 -0.20 -10.21 -19.94
CA ARG A 25 -1.53 -9.77 -19.51
C ARG A 25 -1.43 -8.75 -18.37
N LEU A 26 -0.51 -8.96 -17.45
CA LEU A 26 -0.27 -8.05 -16.34
C LEU A 26 0.41 -6.77 -16.85
N ALA A 27 1.36 -6.90 -17.78
CA ALA A 27 2.06 -5.76 -18.37
C ALA A 27 1.11 -4.80 -19.09
N ALA A 28 0.00 -5.30 -19.63
CA ALA A 28 -1.01 -4.48 -20.27
C ALA A 28 -1.74 -3.55 -19.28
N LEU A 29 -1.79 -3.92 -18.00
CA LEU A 29 -2.48 -3.17 -16.93
C LEU A 29 -1.52 -2.33 -16.09
N CYS A 30 -0.22 -2.58 -16.15
CA CYS A 30 0.76 -1.98 -15.26
C CYS A 30 1.75 -1.10 -15.99
N SER A 31 2.20 -0.04 -15.32
CA SER A 31 3.33 0.77 -15.76
C SER A 31 4.28 0.95 -14.59
N VAL A 32 5.57 0.92 -14.86
CA VAL A 32 6.61 1.20 -13.85
C VAL A 32 6.98 2.66 -13.96
N VAL A 33 6.94 3.38 -12.84
CA VAL A 33 7.24 4.81 -12.80
C VAL A 33 8.28 5.11 -11.73
N ALA A 34 9.12 6.11 -11.99
CA ALA A 34 10.13 6.58 -11.06
C ALA A 34 9.57 7.72 -10.22
N GLY A 35 9.97 7.78 -8.95
CA GLY A 35 9.66 8.90 -8.08
C GLY A 35 9.02 8.50 -6.76
N GLY A 36 8.62 9.49 -5.98
CA GLY A 36 7.92 9.28 -4.73
C GLY A 36 6.45 8.96 -4.99
N ILE A 37 5.94 7.98 -4.28
CA ILE A 37 4.56 7.50 -4.49
C ILE A 37 3.51 8.59 -4.22
N THR A 38 3.78 9.50 -3.30
CA THR A 38 2.85 10.58 -2.97
C THR A 38 2.94 11.77 -3.93
N ASP A 39 3.89 11.77 -4.86
CA ASP A 39 3.98 12.78 -5.91
C ASP A 39 3.04 12.48 -7.08
N LEU A 40 2.49 11.28 -7.12
CA LEU A 40 1.55 10.88 -8.16
C LEU A 40 0.16 11.50 -7.95
N ARG A 41 -0.60 11.58 -9.04
CA ARG A 41 -2.03 11.92 -9.01
C ARG A 41 -2.79 10.69 -9.48
N VAL A 42 -3.37 9.97 -8.52
CA VAL A 42 -4.02 8.67 -8.73
C VAL A 42 -5.29 8.59 -7.89
N ASP A 43 -6.17 7.68 -8.22
CA ASP A 43 -7.41 7.49 -7.46
C ASP A 43 -7.16 6.92 -6.07
N ALA A 44 -6.18 6.04 -5.96
CA ALA A 44 -5.86 5.38 -4.69
C ALA A 44 -4.39 4.96 -4.65
N VAL A 45 -3.84 4.92 -3.44
CA VAL A 45 -2.55 4.28 -3.16
C VAL A 45 -2.76 3.07 -2.28
N VAL A 46 -1.91 2.06 -2.44
CA VAL A 46 -1.94 0.86 -1.61
C VAL A 46 -0.89 0.97 -0.52
N SER A 47 -1.27 0.64 0.70
CA SER A 47 -0.38 0.51 1.85
C SER A 47 -0.16 -0.97 2.16
N PRO A 48 1.09 -1.45 2.17
CA PRO A 48 1.43 -2.78 2.70
C PRO A 48 1.42 -2.74 4.22
N ALA A 49 0.25 -2.67 4.80
CA ALA A 49 -0.04 -2.30 6.17
C ALA A 49 0.22 -3.40 7.20
N ASN A 50 -0.22 -3.15 8.42
CA ASN A 50 -0.35 -4.15 9.48
C ASN A 50 -1.82 -4.26 9.90
N SER A 51 -2.14 -5.33 10.63
CA SER A 51 -3.53 -5.65 10.99
C SER A 51 -4.20 -4.66 11.93
N PHE A 52 -3.43 -3.82 12.61
CA PHE A 52 -3.96 -2.86 13.59
C PHE A 52 -4.02 -1.42 13.07
N GLY A 53 -3.56 -1.18 11.84
CA GLY A 53 -3.64 0.14 11.23
C GLY A 53 -2.66 1.16 11.79
N PHE A 54 -1.53 0.73 12.33
CA PHE A 54 -0.45 1.65 12.71
C PHE A 54 0.26 2.15 11.44
N MET A 55 0.39 3.47 11.32
CA MET A 55 0.92 4.10 10.10
C MET A 55 2.12 5.01 10.41
N ARG A 56 3.12 4.48 11.11
CA ARG A 56 4.23 5.30 11.62
C ARG A 56 5.58 5.01 10.99
N GLY A 57 5.73 3.89 10.28
CA GLY A 57 6.99 3.50 9.67
C GLY A 57 6.88 3.21 8.19
N GLY A 58 8.02 3.15 7.50
CA GLY A 58 8.10 2.82 6.09
C GLY A 58 7.24 3.73 5.21
N VAL A 59 6.58 3.16 4.20
CA VAL A 59 5.70 3.93 3.31
C VAL A 59 4.49 4.49 4.05
N ASP A 60 3.99 3.82 5.09
CA ASP A 60 2.90 4.34 5.90
C ASP A 60 3.29 5.62 6.62
N GLY A 61 4.53 5.75 7.06
CA GLY A 61 5.05 6.99 7.61
C GLY A 61 5.04 8.13 6.59
N VAL A 62 5.33 7.83 5.33
CA VAL A 62 5.23 8.79 4.23
C VAL A 62 3.78 9.22 4.04
N TYR A 63 2.85 8.28 4.01
CA TYR A 63 1.43 8.58 3.88
C TYR A 63 0.92 9.45 5.04
N THR A 64 1.34 9.16 6.26
CA THR A 64 0.96 9.96 7.42
C THR A 64 1.46 11.39 7.32
N ARG A 65 2.69 11.59 6.85
CA ARG A 65 3.23 12.95 6.66
C ARG A 65 2.48 13.72 5.58
N VAL A 66 2.06 13.08 4.51
CA VAL A 66 1.40 13.74 3.38
C VAL A 66 -0.10 13.92 3.61
N PHE A 67 -0.77 12.90 4.15
CA PHE A 67 -2.24 12.92 4.34
C PHE A 67 -2.65 13.44 5.73
N GLY A 68 -1.73 13.49 6.68
CA GLY A 68 -2.00 13.85 8.06
C GLY A 68 -2.40 12.65 8.91
N GLU A 69 -2.36 12.82 10.22
CA GLU A 69 -2.64 11.75 11.19
C GLU A 69 -4.10 11.29 11.17
N GLY A 70 -4.99 12.06 10.60
CA GLY A 70 -6.40 11.69 10.49
C GLY A 70 -6.64 10.42 9.70
N VAL A 71 -5.76 10.07 8.74
CA VAL A 71 -5.91 8.84 7.96
C VAL A 71 -5.71 7.60 8.85
N GLU A 72 -4.72 7.61 9.73
CA GLU A 72 -4.50 6.54 10.72
C GLU A 72 -5.70 6.40 11.65
N SER A 73 -6.21 7.52 12.16
CA SER A 73 -7.36 7.51 13.07
C SER A 73 -8.61 6.94 12.40
N ARG A 74 -8.88 7.32 11.14
CA ARG A 74 -10.02 6.79 10.38
C ARG A 74 -9.88 5.28 10.14
N LEU A 75 -8.68 4.84 9.75
CA LEU A 75 -8.41 3.42 9.52
C LEU A 75 -8.60 2.62 10.80
N GLN A 76 -8.01 3.06 11.90
CA GLN A 76 -8.11 2.37 13.18
C GLN A 76 -9.54 2.33 13.70
N ALA A 77 -10.33 3.38 13.49
CA ALA A 77 -11.73 3.39 13.89
C ALA A 77 -12.53 2.29 13.19
N ILE A 78 -12.27 2.05 11.91
CA ILE A 78 -12.92 0.97 11.16
C ILE A 78 -12.43 -0.39 11.64
N ILE A 79 -11.14 -0.54 11.83
CA ILE A 79 -10.54 -1.82 12.28
C ILE A 79 -11.12 -2.25 13.63
N ARG A 80 -11.36 -1.32 14.54
CA ARG A 80 -11.97 -1.62 15.85
C ARG A 80 -13.37 -2.21 15.76
N THR A 81 -14.06 -2.04 14.64
CA THR A 81 -15.38 -2.64 14.42
C THR A 81 -15.31 -4.08 13.91
N LEU A 82 -14.13 -4.55 13.54
CA LEU A 82 -13.92 -5.89 13.00
C LEU A 82 -13.74 -6.93 14.11
N PRO A 83 -13.97 -8.24 13.80
CA PRO A 83 -13.69 -9.31 14.78
C PRO A 83 -12.25 -9.24 15.28
N ALA A 84 -12.06 -9.42 16.60
CA ALA A 84 -10.77 -9.30 17.27
C ALA A 84 -10.09 -7.92 17.11
N GLU A 85 -10.82 -6.92 16.61
CA GLU A 85 -10.33 -5.57 16.36
C GLU A 85 -9.05 -5.56 15.50
N GLU A 86 -9.02 -6.41 14.49
CA GLU A 86 -7.91 -6.45 13.54
C GLU A 86 -8.39 -6.74 12.11
N LEU A 87 -7.64 -6.21 11.13
CA LEU A 87 -7.83 -6.50 9.72
C LEU A 87 -6.88 -7.64 9.36
N PRO A 88 -7.40 -8.84 9.02
CA PRO A 88 -6.55 -9.98 8.71
C PRO A 88 -5.61 -9.75 7.53
N VAL A 89 -4.42 -10.36 7.60
CA VAL A 89 -3.50 -10.41 6.45
C VAL A 89 -4.22 -11.09 5.27
N GLY A 90 -4.14 -10.47 4.10
CA GLY A 90 -4.82 -10.93 2.89
C GLY A 90 -6.14 -10.24 2.61
N GLU A 91 -6.64 -9.43 3.53
CA GLU A 91 -7.82 -8.59 3.33
C GLU A 91 -7.40 -7.12 3.14
N ALA A 92 -8.35 -6.26 2.78
CA ALA A 92 -8.07 -4.85 2.56
C ALA A 92 -9.26 -3.98 2.96
N LEU A 93 -8.95 -2.74 3.36
CA LEU A 93 -9.94 -1.69 3.63
C LEU A 93 -9.59 -0.45 2.82
N ILE A 94 -10.60 0.29 2.41
CA ILE A 94 -10.44 1.57 1.72
C ILE A 94 -10.86 2.69 2.65
N VAL A 95 -10.00 3.69 2.83
CA VAL A 95 -10.31 4.88 3.64
C VAL A 95 -10.00 6.15 2.87
N PRO A 96 -10.77 7.25 3.09
CA PRO A 96 -10.47 8.52 2.46
C PRO A 96 -9.22 9.15 3.08
N THR A 97 -8.40 9.78 2.25
CA THR A 97 -7.18 10.45 2.69
C THR A 97 -7.41 11.92 3.05
N GLY A 98 -8.44 12.54 2.48
CA GLY A 98 -8.64 13.98 2.53
C GLY A 98 -7.75 14.75 1.56
N HIS A 99 -6.95 14.07 0.74
CA HIS A 99 -6.04 14.67 -0.22
C HIS A 99 -6.65 14.64 -1.63
N THR A 100 -6.76 15.77 -2.29
CA THR A 100 -7.46 15.86 -3.58
C THR A 100 -6.78 15.10 -4.71
N GLY A 101 -5.45 15.04 -4.71
CA GLY A 101 -4.69 14.34 -5.75
C GLY A 101 -4.60 12.84 -5.57
N ILE A 102 -4.89 12.34 -4.35
CA ILE A 102 -4.88 10.92 -3.99
C ILE A 102 -6.01 10.69 -2.99
N PRO A 103 -7.27 10.60 -3.45
CA PRO A 103 -8.41 10.63 -2.53
C PRO A 103 -8.57 9.39 -1.65
N TRP A 104 -8.01 8.24 -2.03
CA TRP A 104 -8.21 6.98 -1.32
C TRP A 104 -6.93 6.28 -0.94
N LEU A 105 -6.91 5.66 0.24
CA LEU A 105 -5.88 4.74 0.70
C LEU A 105 -6.48 3.35 0.81
N ILE A 106 -5.82 2.36 0.23
CA ILE A 106 -6.17 0.95 0.38
C ILE A 106 -5.19 0.34 1.38
N SER A 107 -5.67 0.00 2.57
CA SER A 107 -4.85 -0.65 3.58
C SER A 107 -4.93 -2.17 3.39
N ALA A 108 -3.82 -2.78 3.04
CA ALA A 108 -3.72 -4.21 2.76
C ALA A 108 -2.61 -4.83 3.62
N PRO A 109 -2.94 -5.39 4.80
CA PRO A 109 -1.93 -5.88 5.73
C PRO A 109 -1.05 -6.97 5.13
N THR A 110 0.25 -6.82 5.29
CA THR A 110 1.26 -7.81 4.94
C THR A 110 1.82 -8.50 6.19
N MET A 111 1.51 -7.96 7.36
CA MET A 111 1.95 -8.46 8.66
C MET A 111 0.89 -8.14 9.71
N ARG A 112 0.82 -8.96 10.76
CA ARG A 112 -0.12 -8.70 11.85
C ARG A 112 0.31 -7.49 12.68
N ARG A 113 1.59 -7.43 13.07
CA ARG A 113 2.17 -6.31 13.81
C ARG A 113 3.33 -5.72 13.01
N PRO A 114 3.66 -4.43 13.20
CA PRO A 114 4.82 -3.83 12.56
C PRO A 114 6.09 -4.64 12.89
N SER A 115 6.78 -5.13 11.85
CA SER A 115 7.99 -5.93 12.00
C SER A 115 8.76 -5.95 10.68
N VAL A 116 10.00 -6.48 10.74
CA VAL A 116 10.78 -6.73 9.53
C VAL A 116 10.22 -7.98 8.86
N LEU A 117 9.87 -7.88 7.57
CA LEU A 117 9.38 -9.01 6.80
C LEU A 117 10.52 -9.94 6.38
N HIS A 118 10.25 -11.24 6.45
CA HIS A 118 11.11 -12.26 5.85
C HIS A 118 10.69 -12.50 4.41
N ASP A 119 11.63 -12.96 3.58
CA ASP A 119 11.38 -13.19 2.17
C ASP A 119 10.25 -14.20 1.95
N GLY A 120 9.33 -13.85 1.10
CA GLY A 120 8.26 -14.73 0.65
C GLY A 120 7.07 -14.91 1.58
N ASP A 121 7.05 -14.24 2.74
CA ASP A 121 5.98 -14.40 3.72
C ASP A 121 4.72 -13.55 3.41
N PRO A 122 4.13 -12.81 4.37
CA PRO A 122 2.80 -12.19 4.23
C PRO A 122 2.57 -11.34 2.98
N VAL A 123 3.63 -10.82 2.36
CA VAL A 123 3.53 -10.04 1.12
C VAL A 123 2.86 -10.83 0.01
N ARG A 124 3.16 -12.12 -0.13
CA ARG A 124 2.53 -13.00 -1.13
C ARG A 124 1.05 -13.20 -0.85
N ARG A 125 0.67 -13.24 0.41
CA ARG A 125 -0.72 -13.46 0.83
C ARG A 125 -1.58 -12.21 0.59
N SER A 126 -0.95 -11.03 0.60
CA SER A 126 -1.62 -9.75 0.38
C SER A 126 -1.68 -9.35 -1.09
N ALA A 127 -0.84 -9.95 -1.89
CA ALA A 127 -0.81 -9.67 -3.32
C ALA A 127 -1.92 -10.43 -4.05
#